data_683430c8f428fa3944bcbbe077497531
#
_entry.id   683430c8f428fa3944bcbbe077497531
#
_cell.length_a   1.000
_cell.length_b   1.000
_cell.length_c   1.000
_cell.angle_alpha   90.00
_cell.angle_beta   90.00
_cell.angle_gamma   90.00
#
_symmetry.space_group_name_H-M   'P 1'
#
loop_
_entity.id
_entity.type
_entity.pdbx_description
1 polymer ?
#
loop_
_entity_poly.entity_id
_entity_poly.type
_entity_poly.pdbx_seq_one_letter_code
_entity_poly.pdbx_strand_id
1 'polypeptide(L)'
;PRLIGTADGGTGRSPNIDDGDINYRQGRVSSVYKIVSELSLDREDFGIFVRGSALYDDLIKDADTERTDISQEGEEVAGAYVRLLDAFAYGRWDLSGHELEVRAGRQVVNWGESTFIQSGINNAINHFDVSALRVPGSELREAYLPQEMLKLSYALSENVTAEAIGIFDWNRTQPEPVGTYFSANDFVPRGGEKVILGFGA
;
A
#
# COMPACT_ATOMS: atom_id res chain seq x y z
N PRO A 1 31.65 -7.24 -4.86
CA PRO A 1 30.58 -6.47 -4.25
C PRO A 1 31.03 -5.98 -2.89
N ARG A 2 31.04 -4.65 -2.66
CA ARG A 2 31.29 -4.11 -1.33
C ARG A 2 30.09 -4.42 -0.47
N LEU A 3 30.34 -5.02 0.68
CA LEU A 3 29.33 -5.19 1.70
C LEU A 3 28.98 -3.81 2.25
N ILE A 4 27.72 -3.48 2.18
CA ILE A 4 27.20 -2.22 2.65
C ILE A 4 26.82 -2.41 4.10
N GLY A 5 27.80 -2.22 4.91
CA GLY A 5 27.61 -2.27 6.34
C GLY A 5 28.22 -1.02 6.97
N THR A 6 28.39 -1.06 8.26
CA THR A 6 29.02 0.01 9.04
C THR A 6 30.37 0.46 8.51
N ALA A 7 31.09 -0.40 7.77
CA ALA A 7 32.39 -0.08 7.17
C ALA A 7 32.33 0.96 6.04
N ASP A 8 31.16 1.09 5.37
CA ASP A 8 30.94 2.06 4.29
C ASP A 8 30.01 3.21 4.73
N GLY A 9 29.83 3.39 6.03
CA GLY A 9 28.99 4.45 6.59
C GLY A 9 27.51 4.10 6.69
N GLY A 10 27.12 2.88 6.33
CA GLY A 10 25.78 2.38 6.53
C GLY A 10 25.51 1.94 7.97
N THR A 11 24.25 1.82 8.32
CA THR A 11 23.77 1.36 9.63
C THR A 11 23.28 -0.09 9.60
N GLY A 12 23.28 -0.70 8.42
CA GLY A 12 22.79 -2.06 8.19
C GLY A 12 23.63 -3.12 8.87
N ARG A 13 22.95 -4.12 9.43
CA ARG A 13 23.58 -5.28 10.09
C ARG A 13 23.73 -6.48 9.16
N SER A 14 23.27 -6.38 7.95
CA SER A 14 23.23 -7.46 6.97
C SER A 14 23.49 -6.90 5.57
N PRO A 15 24.17 -7.64 4.68
CA PRO A 15 24.34 -7.25 3.29
C PRO A 15 23.03 -7.30 2.48
N ASN A 16 21.93 -7.75 3.07
CA ASN A 16 20.61 -7.85 2.45
C ASN A 16 19.69 -6.70 2.85
N ILE A 17 20.21 -5.68 3.55
CA ILE A 17 19.45 -4.53 4.02
C ILE A 17 20.30 -3.27 3.95
N ASP A 18 19.66 -2.12 3.85
CA ASP A 18 20.25 -0.79 4.04
C ASP A 18 21.14 -0.31 2.88
N ASP A 19 20.73 -0.54 1.64
CA ASP A 19 21.44 0.01 0.49
C ASP A 19 20.59 0.92 -0.41
N GLY A 20 19.34 1.18 -0.06
CA GLY A 20 18.47 2.02 -0.86
C GLY A 20 18.99 3.43 -1.04
N ASP A 21 19.41 4.09 0.04
CA ASP A 21 19.91 5.46 0.02
C ASP A 21 21.25 5.62 -0.70
N ILE A 22 22.13 4.62 -0.62
CA ILE A 22 23.44 4.63 -1.28
C ILE A 22 23.38 4.20 -2.75
N ASN A 23 22.22 3.81 -3.23
CA ASN A 23 21.95 3.53 -4.63
C ASN A 23 21.77 4.82 -5.47
N TYR A 24 21.74 5.97 -4.81
CA TYR A 24 21.49 7.26 -5.43
C TYR A 24 22.64 8.23 -5.20
N ARG A 25 22.92 9.08 -6.20
CA ARG A 25 23.80 10.23 -6.05
C ARG A 25 23.10 11.32 -5.26
N GLN A 26 23.90 12.23 -4.69
CA GLN A 26 23.34 13.41 -4.03
C GLN A 26 22.47 14.23 -4.98
N GLY A 27 21.22 14.41 -4.65
CA GLY A 27 20.25 15.14 -5.48
C GLY A 27 18.83 14.78 -5.18
N ARG A 28 17.98 14.94 -6.19
CA ARG A 28 16.57 14.51 -6.13
C ARG A 28 16.52 13.00 -6.32
N VAL A 29 15.71 12.33 -5.50
CA VAL A 29 15.51 10.87 -5.53
C VAL A 29 14.11 10.48 -6.01
N SER A 30 13.23 11.45 -6.19
CA SER A 30 11.86 11.27 -6.65
C SER A 30 11.34 12.57 -7.28
N SER A 31 10.53 12.45 -8.30
CA SER A 31 9.86 13.56 -8.98
C SER A 31 8.50 13.10 -9.48
N VAL A 32 7.49 13.21 -8.61
CA VAL A 32 6.19 12.57 -8.75
C VAL A 32 5.14 13.48 -9.35
N TYR A 33 4.43 12.96 -10.33
CA TYR A 33 3.14 13.46 -10.80
C TYR A 33 2.05 12.46 -10.37
N LYS A 34 1.08 12.93 -9.59
CA LYS A 34 0.01 12.07 -9.07
C LYS A 34 -1.36 12.69 -9.30
N ILE A 35 -2.30 11.86 -9.71
CA ILE A 35 -3.72 12.21 -9.84
C ILE A 35 -4.52 11.17 -9.05
N VAL A 36 -5.43 11.66 -8.21
CA VAL A 36 -6.45 10.84 -7.55
C VAL A 36 -7.81 11.35 -7.99
N SER A 37 -8.70 10.45 -8.38
CA SER A 37 -10.06 10.76 -8.82
C SER A 37 -11.07 9.94 -8.04
N GLU A 38 -12.15 10.58 -7.62
CA GLU A 38 -13.26 9.97 -6.88
C GLU A 38 -14.57 10.29 -7.58
N LEU A 39 -15.42 9.29 -7.67
CA LEU A 39 -16.80 9.41 -8.16
C LEU A 39 -17.72 8.78 -7.12
N SER A 40 -18.68 9.55 -6.62
CA SER A 40 -19.77 9.09 -5.77
C SER A 40 -21.11 9.36 -6.43
N LEU A 41 -21.94 8.34 -6.47
CA LEU A 41 -23.33 8.42 -6.88
C LEU A 41 -24.19 7.91 -5.73
N ASP A 42 -24.86 8.84 -5.06
CA ASP A 42 -25.67 8.54 -3.88
C ASP A 42 -27.15 8.75 -4.20
N ARG A 43 -27.94 7.78 -3.84
CA ARG A 43 -29.40 7.84 -3.82
C ARG A 43 -29.88 7.37 -2.46
N GLU A 44 -30.99 7.89 -2.00
CA GLU A 44 -31.61 7.65 -0.70
C GLU A 44 -31.08 6.43 0.07
N ASP A 45 -31.32 5.23 -0.43
CA ASP A 45 -30.99 3.98 0.25
C ASP A 45 -29.83 3.21 -0.41
N PHE A 46 -29.27 3.66 -1.52
CA PHE A 46 -28.15 2.98 -2.19
C PHE A 46 -27.21 3.95 -2.89
N GLY A 47 -25.99 3.51 -3.09
CA GLY A 47 -24.99 4.29 -3.81
C GLY A 47 -23.86 3.45 -4.35
N ILE A 48 -23.03 4.11 -5.13
CA ILE A 48 -21.82 3.57 -5.73
C ILE A 48 -20.68 4.55 -5.46
N PHE A 49 -19.53 4.01 -5.10
CA PHE A 49 -18.30 4.77 -4.94
C PHE A 49 -17.18 4.15 -5.77
N VAL A 50 -16.46 4.98 -6.52
CA VAL A 50 -15.29 4.57 -7.29
C VAL A 50 -14.17 5.55 -7.04
N ARG A 51 -12.97 5.05 -6.74
CA ARG A 51 -11.75 5.83 -6.58
C ARG A 51 -10.61 5.19 -7.35
N GLY A 52 -9.88 6.00 -8.08
CA GLY A 52 -8.69 5.56 -8.80
C GLY A 52 -7.54 6.52 -8.61
N SER A 53 -6.32 6.03 -8.80
CA SER A 53 -5.11 6.86 -8.79
C SER A 53 -4.20 6.52 -9.97
N ALA A 54 -3.50 7.55 -10.45
CA ALA A 54 -2.41 7.41 -11.39
C ALA A 54 -1.19 8.12 -10.82
N LEU A 55 -0.03 7.50 -10.96
CA LEU A 55 1.26 8.04 -10.51
C LEU A 55 2.30 7.83 -11.60
N TYR A 56 3.17 8.82 -11.76
CA TYR A 56 4.36 8.74 -12.57
C TYR A 56 5.51 9.47 -11.85
N ASP A 57 6.60 8.75 -11.60
CA ASP A 57 7.86 9.29 -11.08
C ASP A 57 8.94 9.10 -12.13
N ASP A 58 9.37 10.18 -12.77
CA ASP A 58 10.37 10.16 -13.84
C ASP A 58 11.75 9.71 -13.31
N LEU A 59 12.09 10.03 -12.07
CA LEU A 59 13.36 9.62 -11.49
C LEU A 59 13.43 8.13 -11.12
N ILE A 60 12.30 7.49 -10.85
CA ILE A 60 12.26 6.04 -10.64
C ILE A 60 12.18 5.31 -11.98
N LYS A 61 11.43 5.84 -12.95
CA LYS A 61 11.29 5.23 -14.28
C LYS A 61 12.57 5.27 -15.12
N ASP A 62 13.32 6.36 -15.00
CA ASP A 62 14.57 6.59 -15.74
C ASP A 62 15.77 6.53 -14.77
N ALA A 63 15.70 5.69 -13.72
CA ALA A 63 16.70 5.62 -12.68
C ALA A 63 18.07 5.16 -13.23
N ASP A 64 19.07 6.03 -13.10
CA ASP A 64 20.48 5.69 -13.26
C ASP A 64 21.08 5.43 -11.87
N THR A 65 20.87 4.23 -11.38
CA THR A 65 21.25 3.80 -10.03
C THR A 65 22.72 3.36 -9.97
N GLU A 66 23.37 3.58 -8.83
CA GLU A 66 24.81 3.31 -8.68
C GLU A 66 25.15 1.83 -8.50
N ARG A 67 24.20 1.00 -8.01
CA ARG A 67 24.49 -0.35 -7.54
C ARG A 67 23.49 -1.41 -7.95
N THR A 68 22.23 -1.16 -7.71
CA THR A 68 21.14 -2.10 -7.93
C THR A 68 20.10 -1.46 -8.80
N ASP A 69 19.90 -2.01 -9.99
CA ASP A 69 18.87 -1.52 -10.89
C ASP A 69 17.47 -1.78 -10.30
N ILE A 70 16.57 -0.85 -10.50
CA ILE A 70 15.17 -1.04 -10.15
C ILE A 70 14.58 -1.99 -11.19
N SER A 71 14.01 -3.09 -10.73
CA SER A 71 13.36 -4.04 -11.63
C SER A 71 12.11 -3.46 -12.25
N GLN A 72 11.66 -4.03 -13.40
CA GLN A 72 10.40 -3.64 -14.01
C GLN A 72 9.22 -3.75 -13.02
N GLU A 73 9.18 -4.79 -12.19
CA GLU A 73 8.16 -4.94 -11.16
C GLU A 73 8.24 -3.83 -10.08
N GLY A 74 9.44 -3.39 -9.73
CA GLY A 74 9.66 -2.26 -8.82
C GLY A 74 9.19 -0.95 -9.41
N GLU A 75 9.47 -0.70 -10.69
CA GLU A 75 8.97 0.46 -11.42
C GLU A 75 7.44 0.50 -11.52
N GLU A 76 6.79 -0.66 -11.71
CA GLU A 76 5.32 -0.78 -11.75
C GLU A 76 4.67 -0.49 -10.38
N VAL A 77 5.41 -0.67 -9.29
CA VAL A 77 4.92 -0.37 -7.94
C VAL A 77 5.16 1.07 -7.54
N ALA A 78 6.36 1.61 -7.77
CA ALA A 78 6.78 2.90 -7.26
C ALA A 78 7.00 3.96 -8.35
N GLY A 79 7.29 3.56 -9.59
CA GLY A 79 7.64 4.49 -10.69
C GLY A 79 6.46 4.92 -11.53
N ALA A 80 5.61 4.01 -11.99
CA ALA A 80 4.46 4.38 -12.80
C ALA A 80 3.33 3.37 -12.69
N TYR A 81 2.13 3.84 -12.37
CA TYR A 81 0.94 2.99 -12.31
C TYR A 81 -0.36 3.75 -12.54
N VAL A 82 -1.36 3.00 -12.96
CA VAL A 82 -2.78 3.38 -12.87
C VAL A 82 -3.48 2.29 -12.07
N ARG A 83 -4.12 2.66 -10.97
CA ARG A 83 -4.76 1.71 -10.04
C ARG A 83 -6.21 2.07 -9.80
N LEU A 84 -7.08 1.06 -9.88
CA LEU A 84 -8.40 1.14 -9.29
C LEU A 84 -8.23 0.89 -7.78
N LEU A 85 -8.51 1.89 -6.99
CA LEU A 85 -8.55 1.77 -5.54
C LEU A 85 -9.91 1.22 -5.12
N ASP A 86 -10.80 2.06 -4.62
CA ASP A 86 -12.12 1.59 -4.24
C ASP A 86 -13.07 1.49 -5.43
N ALA A 87 -13.93 0.47 -5.42
CA ALA A 87 -15.04 0.31 -6.35
C ALA A 87 -16.10 -0.57 -5.67
N PHE A 88 -17.06 0.03 -5.00
CA PHE A 88 -18.08 -0.69 -4.27
C PHE A 88 -19.47 -0.05 -4.45
N ALA A 89 -20.49 -0.88 -4.27
CA ALA A 89 -21.86 -0.45 -4.10
C ALA A 89 -22.29 -0.67 -2.66
N TYR A 90 -23.22 0.13 -2.19
CA TYR A 90 -23.84 -0.05 -0.88
C TYR A 90 -25.35 0.16 -0.93
N GLY A 91 -26.02 -0.46 0.02
CA GLY A 91 -27.45 -0.28 0.23
C GLY A 91 -27.78 -0.28 1.71
N ARG A 92 -28.83 0.43 2.08
CA ARG A 92 -29.36 0.54 3.44
C ARG A 92 -30.83 0.15 3.45
N TRP A 93 -31.22 -0.58 4.46
CA TRP A 93 -32.59 -1.05 4.64
C TRP A 93 -32.99 -0.92 6.10
N ASP A 94 -34.21 -0.50 6.34
CA ASP A 94 -34.82 -0.61 7.66
C ASP A 94 -35.42 -2.00 7.84
N LEU A 95 -34.94 -2.74 8.83
CA LEU A 95 -35.46 -4.05 9.22
C LEU A 95 -36.10 -3.94 10.60
N SER A 96 -37.40 -3.61 10.65
CA SER A 96 -38.15 -3.48 11.89
C SER A 96 -37.63 -2.41 12.84
N GLY A 97 -37.24 -1.26 12.31
CA GLY A 97 -36.71 -0.13 13.06
C GLY A 97 -35.20 -0.24 13.33
N HIS A 98 -34.53 -1.18 12.71
CA HIS A 98 -33.07 -1.39 12.79
C HIS A 98 -32.45 -1.24 11.42
N GLU A 99 -31.44 -0.40 11.30
CA GLU A 99 -30.74 -0.19 10.03
C GLU A 99 -29.79 -1.35 9.73
N LEU A 100 -29.88 -1.89 8.51
CA LEU A 100 -28.93 -2.78 7.90
C LEU A 100 -28.24 -2.05 6.75
N GLU A 101 -26.91 -1.89 6.81
CA GLU A 101 -26.09 -1.49 5.67
C GLU A 101 -25.34 -2.70 5.12
N VAL A 102 -25.39 -2.86 3.82
CA VAL A 102 -24.59 -3.85 3.07
C VAL A 102 -23.71 -3.11 2.09
N ARG A 103 -22.42 -3.41 2.08
CA ARG A 103 -21.45 -2.87 1.13
C ARG A 103 -20.69 -4.00 0.47
N ALA A 104 -20.68 -4.02 -0.87
CA ALA A 104 -20.05 -5.08 -1.65
C ALA A 104 -19.14 -4.50 -2.73
N GLY A 105 -17.97 -5.09 -2.91
CA GLY A 105 -16.98 -4.74 -3.91
C GLY A 105 -15.61 -4.46 -3.31
N ARG A 106 -14.77 -3.81 -4.11
CA ARG A 106 -13.39 -3.47 -3.77
C ARG A 106 -13.34 -2.30 -2.81
N GLN A 107 -12.90 -2.52 -1.59
CA GLN A 107 -12.96 -1.52 -0.52
C GLN A 107 -11.89 -1.73 0.55
N VAL A 108 -11.63 -0.67 1.32
CA VAL A 108 -10.89 -0.71 2.57
C VAL A 108 -11.88 -0.66 3.72
N VAL A 109 -11.71 -1.53 4.71
CA VAL A 109 -12.47 -1.49 5.96
C VAL A 109 -11.55 -1.07 7.09
N ASN A 110 -11.95 -0.07 7.85
CA ASN A 110 -11.20 0.43 8.99
C ASN A 110 -12.00 0.17 10.28
N TRP A 111 -11.44 -0.65 11.17
CA TRP A 111 -11.96 -0.92 12.49
C TRP A 111 -11.09 -0.30 13.57
N GLY A 112 -11.17 1.04 13.69
CA GLY A 112 -10.53 1.81 14.75
C GLY A 112 -9.11 2.29 14.46
N GLU A 113 -8.43 2.77 15.50
CA GLU A 113 -7.19 3.53 15.40
C GLU A 113 -5.91 2.69 15.46
N SER A 114 -6.00 1.36 15.47
CA SER A 114 -4.83 0.46 15.50
C SER A 114 -4.02 0.44 14.18
N THR A 115 -4.15 1.47 13.39
CA THR A 115 -3.46 1.64 12.09
C THR A 115 -1.94 1.63 12.23
N PHE A 116 -1.41 2.18 13.31
CA PHE A 116 0.03 2.30 13.56
C PHE A 116 0.62 1.11 14.32
N ILE A 117 -0.21 0.17 14.77
CA ILE A 117 0.27 -1.03 15.44
C ILE A 117 0.53 -2.07 14.36
N GLN A 118 1.79 -2.46 14.18
CA GLN A 118 2.15 -3.55 13.28
C GLN A 118 1.37 -4.81 13.67
N SER A 119 0.76 -5.46 12.68
CA SER A 119 -0.13 -6.60 12.87
C SER A 119 -1.45 -6.29 13.60
N GLY A 120 -1.85 -5.03 13.69
CA GLY A 120 -3.18 -4.64 14.14
C GLY A 120 -4.29 -5.13 13.19
N ILE A 121 -5.54 -5.08 13.68
CA ILE A 121 -6.69 -5.62 12.94
C ILE A 121 -6.83 -5.00 11.54
N ASN A 122 -6.55 -3.71 11.37
CA ASN A 122 -6.61 -3.03 10.07
C ASN A 122 -5.60 -3.59 9.08
N ASN A 123 -4.40 -3.97 9.54
CA ASN A 123 -3.37 -4.57 8.67
C ASN A 123 -3.66 -6.05 8.37
N ALA A 124 -4.47 -6.72 9.20
CA ALA A 124 -4.91 -8.08 8.93
C ALA A 124 -5.99 -8.16 7.86
N ILE A 125 -6.84 -7.14 7.78
CA ILE A 125 -7.96 -7.09 6.82
C ILE A 125 -7.66 -6.27 5.57
N ASN A 126 -6.62 -5.42 5.56
CA ASN A 126 -6.22 -4.66 4.38
C ASN A 126 -4.72 -4.85 4.14
N HIS A 127 -4.33 -5.03 2.90
CA HIS A 127 -2.91 -4.97 2.56
C HIS A 127 -2.46 -3.52 2.34
N PHE A 128 -1.14 -3.32 2.37
CA PHE A 128 -0.56 -1.99 2.46
C PHE A 128 0.57 -1.81 1.45
N ASP A 129 0.62 -0.66 0.79
CA ASP A 129 1.72 -0.25 -0.07
C ASP A 129 2.57 0.78 0.68
N VAL A 130 3.76 0.36 1.11
CA VAL A 130 4.67 1.23 1.88
C VAL A 130 5.21 2.35 1.00
N SER A 131 5.46 2.11 -0.29
CA SER A 131 5.97 3.11 -1.21
C SER A 131 5.00 4.27 -1.42
N ALA A 132 3.70 4.01 -1.39
CA ALA A 132 2.69 5.05 -1.50
C ALA A 132 2.76 6.09 -0.37
N LEU A 133 3.21 5.72 0.83
CA LEU A 133 3.41 6.66 1.94
C LEU A 133 4.58 7.62 1.75
N ARG A 134 5.56 7.25 0.92
CA ARG A 134 6.75 8.07 0.66
C ARG A 134 6.48 9.20 -0.33
N VAL A 135 5.41 9.07 -1.09
CA VAL A 135 5.02 10.08 -2.06
C VAL A 135 4.59 11.36 -1.33
N PRO A 136 5.21 12.52 -1.60
CA PRO A 136 4.85 13.77 -0.97
C PRO A 136 3.35 14.11 -1.16
N GLY A 137 2.68 14.47 -0.07
CA GLY A 137 1.24 14.77 -0.08
C GLY A 137 0.32 13.56 -0.18
N SER A 138 0.85 12.34 0.00
CA SER A 138 0.01 11.14 0.09
C SER A 138 -0.73 11.07 1.41
N GLU A 139 -1.95 10.58 1.33
CA GLU A 139 -2.77 10.29 2.49
C GLU A 139 -2.67 8.81 2.86
N LEU A 140 -2.85 8.49 4.15
CA LEU A 140 -2.82 7.11 4.64
C LEU A 140 -3.81 6.20 3.91
N ARG A 141 -4.97 6.73 3.54
CA ARG A 141 -5.99 5.99 2.76
C ARG A 141 -5.51 5.55 1.37
N GLU A 142 -4.48 6.18 0.82
CA GLU A 142 -3.89 5.79 -0.47
C GLU A 142 -2.89 4.64 -0.33
N ALA A 143 -2.34 4.46 0.86
CA ALA A 143 -1.42 3.36 1.16
C ALA A 143 -2.17 2.05 1.43
N TYR A 144 -3.37 2.09 1.96
CA TYR A 144 -4.22 0.91 2.04
C TYR A 144 -4.73 0.55 0.65
N LEU A 145 -4.42 -0.67 0.22
CA LEU A 145 -4.88 -1.21 -1.05
C LEU A 145 -6.18 -1.98 -0.84
N PRO A 146 -7.28 -1.54 -1.45
CA PRO A 146 -8.58 -2.16 -1.27
C PRO A 146 -8.62 -3.60 -1.77
N GLN A 147 -9.44 -4.42 -1.13
CA GLN A 147 -9.68 -5.82 -1.48
C GLN A 147 -11.16 -6.07 -1.75
N GLU A 148 -11.47 -7.14 -2.46
CA GLU A 148 -12.85 -7.56 -2.71
C GLU A 148 -13.46 -8.09 -1.42
N MET A 149 -14.49 -7.39 -0.93
CA MET A 149 -15.13 -7.67 0.36
C MET A 149 -16.65 -7.49 0.30
N LEU A 150 -17.32 -8.23 1.16
CA LEU A 150 -18.68 -7.94 1.60
C LEU A 150 -18.63 -7.44 3.04
N LYS A 151 -19.14 -6.27 3.31
CA LYS A 151 -19.33 -5.72 4.65
C LYS A 151 -20.81 -5.66 4.97
N LEU A 152 -21.17 -6.14 6.14
CA LEU A 152 -22.49 -6.03 6.74
C LEU A 152 -22.39 -5.21 8.01
N SER A 153 -23.29 -4.25 8.21
CA SER A 153 -23.38 -3.47 9.44
C SER A 153 -24.86 -3.45 9.86
N TYR A 154 -25.14 -3.90 11.05
CA TYR A 154 -26.51 -3.99 11.58
C TYR A 154 -26.64 -3.31 12.94
N ALA A 155 -27.53 -2.33 13.03
CA ALA A 155 -27.84 -1.64 14.27
C ALA A 155 -28.69 -2.54 15.17
N LEU A 156 -28.08 -3.13 16.21
CA LEU A 156 -28.79 -3.95 17.19
C LEU A 156 -29.63 -3.12 18.16
N SER A 157 -29.17 -1.90 18.45
CA SER A 157 -29.90 -0.91 19.25
C SER A 157 -29.34 0.50 18.92
N GLU A 158 -29.91 1.54 19.52
CA GLU A 158 -29.42 2.92 19.35
C GLU A 158 -27.92 3.12 19.65
N ASN A 159 -27.34 2.26 20.47
CA ASN A 159 -25.95 2.39 20.95
C ASN A 159 -25.06 1.19 20.60
N VAL A 160 -25.60 0.17 19.89
CA VAL A 160 -24.85 -1.04 19.57
C VAL A 160 -25.05 -1.40 18.11
N THR A 161 -23.94 -1.43 17.38
CA THR A 161 -23.90 -1.90 15.98
C THR A 161 -22.99 -3.12 15.89
N ALA A 162 -23.46 -4.16 15.21
CA ALA A 162 -22.65 -5.33 14.86
C ALA A 162 -22.17 -5.20 13.42
N GLU A 163 -20.90 -5.48 13.19
CA GLU A 163 -20.30 -5.51 11.86
C GLU A 163 -19.70 -6.89 11.56
N ALA A 164 -19.85 -7.32 10.32
CA ALA A 164 -19.22 -8.52 9.78
C ALA A 164 -18.60 -8.23 8.42
N ILE A 165 -17.45 -8.83 8.14
CA ILE A 165 -16.81 -8.76 6.83
C ILE A 165 -16.52 -10.16 6.30
N GLY A 166 -16.68 -10.34 4.99
CA GLY A 166 -16.18 -11.48 4.25
C GLY A 166 -15.18 -10.98 3.20
N ILE A 167 -13.94 -11.47 3.26
CA ILE A 167 -12.86 -11.13 2.33
C ILE A 167 -12.79 -12.25 1.29
N PHE A 168 -12.86 -11.91 0.00
CA PHE A 168 -12.86 -12.88 -1.08
C PHE A 168 -11.51 -13.05 -1.76
N ASP A 169 -10.62 -12.08 -1.57
CA ASP A 169 -9.26 -12.11 -2.11
C ASP A 169 -8.27 -11.68 -1.03
N TRP A 170 -7.08 -12.29 -1.05
CA TRP A 170 -6.03 -11.93 -0.11
C TRP A 170 -4.79 -11.46 -0.86
N ASN A 171 -4.28 -10.32 -0.44
CA ASN A 171 -3.05 -9.75 -0.97
C ASN A 171 -2.03 -9.49 0.15
N ARG A 172 -0.76 -9.53 -0.19
CA ARG A 172 0.32 -9.22 0.74
C ARG A 172 0.59 -7.72 0.80
N THR A 173 1.03 -7.24 1.95
CA THR A 173 1.64 -5.92 2.07
C THR A 173 2.84 -5.81 1.12
N GLN A 174 2.95 -4.69 0.44
CA GLN A 174 4.01 -4.37 -0.51
C GLN A 174 5.04 -3.46 0.16
N PRO A 175 6.23 -3.97 0.54
CA PRO A 175 7.34 -3.15 0.99
C PRO A 175 7.88 -2.28 -0.16
N GLU A 176 8.74 -1.32 0.17
CA GLU A 176 9.50 -0.55 -0.81
C GLU A 176 10.22 -1.47 -1.80
N PRO A 177 10.09 -1.27 -3.12
CA PRO A 177 10.80 -2.07 -4.11
C PRO A 177 12.31 -1.97 -3.96
N VAL A 178 13.01 -3.06 -4.28
CA VAL A 178 14.46 -3.12 -4.24
C VAL A 178 15.06 -2.07 -5.17
N GLY A 179 16.12 -1.39 -4.72
CA GLY A 179 16.81 -0.36 -5.46
C GLY A 179 16.21 1.04 -5.33
N THR A 180 15.01 1.21 -4.78
CA THR A 180 14.45 2.52 -4.49
C THR A 180 15.13 3.15 -3.28
N TYR A 181 15.10 4.48 -3.17
CA TYR A 181 15.85 5.23 -2.13
C TYR A 181 15.49 4.80 -0.70
N PHE A 182 14.24 4.47 -0.42
CA PHE A 182 13.78 4.06 0.90
C PHE A 182 13.75 2.53 1.08
N SER A 183 14.27 1.78 0.11
CA SER A 183 14.37 0.32 0.23
C SER A 183 15.28 -0.05 1.41
N ALA A 184 14.80 -0.94 2.25
CA ALA A 184 15.52 -1.42 3.42
C ALA A 184 15.63 -2.96 3.43
N ASN A 185 15.30 -3.62 2.30
CA ASN A 185 15.33 -5.07 2.22
C ASN A 185 15.43 -5.52 0.76
N ASP A 186 16.41 -6.39 0.44
CA ASP A 186 16.77 -6.76 -0.93
C ASP A 186 16.10 -8.03 -1.43
N PHE A 187 15.35 -8.74 -0.61
CA PHE A 187 14.80 -10.04 -0.99
C PHE A 187 13.30 -10.21 -0.76
N VAL A 188 12.67 -9.42 0.12
CA VAL A 188 11.22 -9.50 0.40
C VAL A 188 10.38 -8.70 -0.59
N PRO A 189 10.80 -7.46 -0.98
CA PRO A 189 10.02 -6.63 -1.89
C PRO A 189 10.01 -7.18 -3.32
N ARG A 190 9.20 -6.57 -4.17
CA ARG A 190 9.26 -6.79 -5.61
C ARG A 190 10.63 -6.38 -6.15
N GLY A 191 11.16 -7.19 -7.07
CA GLY A 191 12.52 -7.03 -7.58
C GLY A 191 13.60 -7.69 -6.73
N GLY A 192 13.24 -8.32 -5.63
CA GLY A 192 14.17 -9.10 -4.80
C GLY A 192 14.53 -10.42 -5.47
N GLU A 193 15.78 -10.55 -5.91
CA GLU A 193 16.26 -11.74 -6.62
C GLU A 193 17.23 -12.58 -5.82
N LYS A 194 17.92 -11.98 -4.86
CA LYS A 194 19.08 -12.60 -4.20
C LYS A 194 19.07 -12.40 -2.70
N VAL A 195 19.46 -13.44 -1.98
CA VAL A 195 19.78 -13.40 -0.55
C VAL A 195 21.24 -13.75 -0.40
N ILE A 196 22.00 -12.86 0.22
CA ILE A 196 23.41 -13.11 0.55
C ILE A 196 23.45 -13.84 1.89
N LEU A 197 23.85 -15.11 1.88
CA LEU A 197 23.86 -15.97 3.07
C LEU A 197 25.17 -15.90 3.88
N GLY A 198 26.17 -15.17 3.40
CA GLY A 198 27.46 -15.06 4.06
C GLY A 198 28.27 -13.87 3.59
N PHE A 199 29.20 -13.41 4.41
CA PHE A 199 30.08 -12.28 4.10
C PHE A 199 31.24 -12.73 3.19
N GLY A 200 30.95 -12.86 1.91
CA GLY A 200 32.00 -13.05 0.91
C GLY A 200 32.71 -14.41 0.95
N ALA A 201 32.01 -15.45 1.35
CA ALA A 201 32.49 -16.82 1.18
C ALA A 201 32.20 -17.35 -0.22
#